data_e4a22d1c3ae23787b0656bf447fb6f6f
#
_entry.id   e4a22d1c3ae23787b0656bf447fb6f6f
#
_cell.length_a   1.000
_cell.length_b   1.000
_cell.length_c   1.000
_cell.angle_alpha   90.00
_cell.angle_beta   90.00
_cell.angle_gamma   90.00
#
_symmetry.space_group_name_H-M   'P 1'
#
loop_
_entity.id
_entity.type
_entity.pdbx_description
1 polymer ?
#
loop_
_entity_poly.entity_id
_entity_poly.type
_entity_poly.pdbx_seq_one_letter_code
_entity_poly.pdbx_strand_id
1 'polypeptide(L)'
;MTDDKKKILIDYNAHTINAMRNVVKEVLKSIQNNTLPENHHFYITFDTNFKNVDIPSSLKNKHPEEMTIVIENSFWDLIIKDSFFSITLSFSNIKSKLIIPYNSLLVFSDPYANFHLKFPKLEYNKEIITRIDKNKENIINIKDFKKDK
;
A
#
# COMPACT_ATOMS: atom_id res chain seq x y z
N MET A 1 4.54 -31.31 20.09
CA MET A 1 4.57 -30.92 19.93
C MET A 1 4.91 -30.27 19.72
N THR A 2 4.86 -30.03 19.80
CA THR A 2 5.13 -29.46 19.68
C THR A 2 5.29 -28.62 19.05
N ASP A 3 4.97 -28.77 18.48
CA ASP A 3 4.80 -27.91 17.73
C ASP A 3 4.54 -26.63 18.23
N ASP A 4 3.88 -26.47 19.10
CA ASP A 4 3.60 -25.28 19.69
C ASP A 4 4.77 -24.56 20.09
N LYS A 5 5.70 -25.24 20.51
CA LYS A 5 6.87 -24.61 20.83
C LYS A 5 7.46 -24.04 19.69
N LYS A 6 7.08 -24.50 18.55
CA LYS A 6 7.62 -24.00 17.39
C LYS A 6 6.89 -22.81 16.96
N LYS A 7 5.89 -22.35 17.64
CA LYS A 7 5.23 -21.18 17.23
C LYS A 7 6.16 -20.05 17.12
N ILE A 8 6.06 -19.31 16.07
CA ILE A 8 6.89 -18.16 15.85
C ILE A 8 6.37 -17.04 16.69
N LEU A 9 7.15 -16.59 17.63
CA LEU A 9 6.77 -15.48 18.47
C LEU A 9 7.13 -14.15 17.86
N ILE A 10 8.07 -14.13 16.95
CA ILE A 10 8.45 -12.90 16.26
C ILE A 10 8.29 -13.15 14.78
N ASP A 11 7.43 -12.35 14.15
CA ASP A 11 7.19 -12.50 12.73
C ASP A 11 8.17 -11.64 11.95
N TYR A 12 9.35 -12.19 11.73
CA TYR A 12 10.39 -11.44 11.04
C TYR A 12 9.98 -11.09 9.61
N ASN A 13 9.23 -11.98 8.97
CA ASN A 13 8.81 -11.72 7.61
C ASN A 13 7.90 -10.50 7.53
N ALA A 14 6.96 -10.38 8.46
CA ALA A 14 6.07 -9.23 8.48
C ALA A 14 6.84 -7.95 8.76
N HIS A 15 7.80 -8.01 9.68
CA HIS A 15 8.59 -6.82 9.99
C HIS A 15 9.43 -6.40 8.79
N THR A 16 10.00 -7.36 8.07
CA THR A 16 10.80 -7.05 6.90
C THR A 16 9.95 -6.41 5.81
N ILE A 17 8.76 -6.96 5.57
CA ILE A 17 7.89 -6.42 4.55
C ILE A 17 7.43 -5.01 4.92
N ASN A 18 7.12 -4.79 6.19
CA ASN A 18 6.74 -3.46 6.63
C ASN A 18 7.89 -2.46 6.45
N ALA A 19 9.11 -2.91 6.71
CA ALA A 19 10.27 -2.05 6.50
C ALA A 19 10.43 -1.72 5.02
N MET A 20 10.18 -2.68 4.13
CA MET A 20 10.26 -2.44 2.70
C MET A 20 9.20 -1.44 2.24
N ARG A 21 7.99 -1.52 2.80
CA ARG A 21 6.97 -0.55 2.46
C ARG A 21 7.39 0.83 2.95
N ASN A 22 8.06 0.88 4.09
CA ASN A 22 8.55 2.16 4.60
C ASN A 22 9.65 2.74 3.71
N VAL A 23 10.42 1.88 3.05
CA VAL A 23 11.42 2.37 2.09
C VAL A 23 10.73 3.17 0.99
N VAL A 24 9.60 2.66 0.47
CA VAL A 24 8.87 3.38 -0.56
C VAL A 24 8.43 4.74 -0.04
N LYS A 25 7.92 4.77 1.19
CA LYS A 25 7.48 6.03 1.79
C LYS A 25 8.64 7.03 1.87
N GLU A 26 9.81 6.57 2.31
CA GLU A 26 10.96 7.45 2.45
C GLU A 26 11.47 7.93 1.09
N VAL A 27 11.44 7.05 0.10
CA VAL A 27 11.84 7.44 -1.25
C VAL A 27 10.89 8.50 -1.80
N LEU A 28 9.57 8.32 -1.59
CA LEU A 28 8.62 9.31 -2.06
C LEU A 28 8.80 10.65 -1.35
N LYS A 29 9.16 10.62 -0.07
CA LYS A 29 9.45 11.86 0.64
C LYS A 29 10.60 12.60 -0.02
N SER A 30 11.57 11.89 -0.54
CA SER A 30 12.75 12.54 -1.11
C SER A 30 12.43 13.26 -2.42
N ILE A 31 11.31 12.97 -3.05
CA ILE A 31 10.93 13.64 -4.28
C ILE A 31 9.69 14.53 -4.09
N GLN A 32 9.35 14.81 -2.84
CA GLN A 32 8.13 15.52 -2.53
C GLN A 32 8.12 16.94 -3.12
N ASN A 33 9.27 17.49 -3.43
CA ASN A 33 9.36 18.82 -4.02
C ASN A 33 9.22 18.78 -5.53
N ASN A 34 8.72 17.68 -6.08
CA ASN A 34 8.59 17.49 -7.53
C ASN A 34 9.95 17.47 -8.23
N THR A 35 10.96 16.98 -7.53
CA THR A 35 12.29 16.90 -8.10
C THR A 35 12.71 15.46 -8.18
N LEU A 36 12.33 14.78 -9.23
CA LEU A 36 12.79 13.43 -9.49
C LEU A 36 14.14 13.52 -10.21
N PRO A 37 15.16 12.80 -9.76
CA PRO A 37 16.45 12.85 -10.44
C PRO A 37 16.32 12.43 -11.90
N GLU A 38 17.18 13.00 -12.73
CA GLU A 38 17.14 12.76 -14.16
C GLU A 38 17.20 11.26 -14.46
N ASN A 39 16.41 10.84 -15.42
CA ASN A 39 16.35 9.44 -15.89
C ASN A 39 15.69 8.46 -14.93
N HIS A 40 15.28 8.91 -13.76
CA HIS A 40 14.57 8.04 -12.84
C HIS A 40 13.09 8.04 -13.16
N HIS A 41 12.48 6.86 -13.11
CA HIS A 41 11.04 6.69 -13.25
C HIS A 41 10.64 5.68 -12.22
N PHE A 42 9.60 5.99 -11.46
CA PHE A 42 9.10 5.04 -10.48
C PHE A 42 7.85 4.38 -11.04
N TYR A 43 7.85 3.06 -11.06
CA TYR A 43 6.67 2.29 -11.45
C TYR A 43 6.10 1.71 -10.18
N ILE A 44 4.85 2.03 -9.89
CA ILE A 44 4.20 1.58 -8.67
C ILE A 44 2.93 0.84 -9.05
N THR A 45 2.85 -0.44 -8.66
CA THR A 45 1.67 -1.25 -8.89
C THR A 45 0.97 -1.42 -7.56
N PHE A 46 -0.32 -1.23 -7.54
CA PHE A 46 -1.08 -1.36 -6.30
C PHE A 46 -2.42 -2.05 -6.56
N ASP A 47 -2.97 -2.60 -5.48
CA ASP A 47 -4.23 -3.34 -5.51
C ASP A 47 -5.37 -2.32 -5.46
N THR A 48 -6.11 -2.19 -6.55
CA THR A 48 -7.16 -1.18 -6.63
C THR A 48 -8.38 -1.55 -5.78
N ASN A 49 -8.43 -2.79 -5.30
CA ASN A 49 -9.53 -3.22 -4.44
C ASN A 49 -9.19 -3.08 -2.96
N PHE A 50 -7.98 -2.66 -2.64
CA PHE A 50 -7.59 -2.55 -1.25
C PHE A 50 -8.38 -1.44 -0.58
N LYS A 51 -8.69 -1.64 0.68
CA LYS A 51 -9.46 -0.66 1.43
C LYS A 51 -8.78 0.69 1.44
N ASN A 52 -9.56 1.73 1.25
CA ASN A 52 -9.09 3.13 1.27
C ASN A 52 -8.29 3.56 0.05
N VAL A 53 -8.14 2.70 -0.94
CA VAL A 53 -7.64 3.16 -2.23
C VAL A 53 -8.73 4.03 -2.83
N ASP A 54 -8.36 5.23 -3.28
CA ASP A 54 -9.34 6.14 -3.86
C ASP A 54 -8.80 6.62 -5.19
N ILE A 55 -9.44 6.17 -6.26
CA ILE A 55 -9.08 6.58 -7.61
C ILE A 55 -10.38 6.88 -8.37
N PRO A 56 -10.31 7.67 -9.43
CA PRO A 56 -11.52 7.94 -10.21
C PRO A 56 -12.17 6.66 -10.74
N SER A 57 -13.48 6.67 -10.82
CA SER A 57 -14.20 5.47 -11.26
C SER A 57 -13.80 5.01 -12.64
N SER A 58 -13.44 5.94 -13.52
CA SER A 58 -13.01 5.54 -14.86
C SER A 58 -11.74 4.72 -14.80
N LEU A 59 -10.82 5.05 -13.87
CA LEU A 59 -9.61 4.28 -13.72
C LEU A 59 -9.89 2.96 -13.02
N LYS A 60 -10.79 2.96 -12.06
CA LYS A 60 -11.15 1.72 -11.38
C LYS A 60 -11.78 0.74 -12.35
N ASN A 61 -12.60 1.24 -13.28
CA ASN A 61 -13.23 0.39 -14.28
C ASN A 61 -12.20 -0.22 -15.22
N LYS A 62 -11.17 0.53 -15.57
CA LYS A 62 -10.12 0.02 -16.43
C LYS A 62 -9.18 -0.91 -15.70
N HIS A 63 -9.02 -0.70 -14.40
CA HIS A 63 -8.07 -1.46 -13.60
C HIS A 63 -8.79 -2.05 -12.39
N PRO A 64 -9.65 -3.02 -12.61
CA PRO A 64 -10.50 -3.51 -11.52
C PRO A 64 -9.75 -4.28 -10.44
N GLU A 65 -8.55 -4.74 -10.71
CA GLU A 65 -7.81 -5.50 -9.71
C GLU A 65 -6.52 -4.84 -9.31
N GLU A 66 -5.75 -4.38 -10.27
CA GLU A 66 -4.52 -3.69 -9.94
C GLU A 66 -4.18 -2.67 -11.00
N MET A 67 -3.41 -1.70 -10.64
CA MET A 67 -3.05 -0.62 -11.53
C MET A 67 -1.60 -0.28 -11.32
N THR A 68 -0.91 0.06 -12.41
CA THR A 68 0.47 0.52 -12.33
C THR A 68 0.51 1.99 -12.74
N ILE A 69 1.09 2.82 -11.89
CA ILE A 69 1.29 4.22 -12.23
C ILE A 69 2.77 4.45 -12.45
N VAL A 70 3.07 5.48 -13.23
CA VAL A 70 4.44 5.86 -13.51
C VAL A 70 4.63 7.29 -13.00
N ILE A 71 5.62 7.48 -12.14
CA ILE A 71 5.96 8.81 -11.67
C ILE A 71 7.23 9.20 -12.39
N GLU A 72 7.11 10.22 -13.24
CA GLU A 72 8.28 10.74 -13.94
C GLU A 72 8.29 12.26 -13.81
N ASN A 73 8.42 12.96 -14.89
CA ASN A 73 8.59 14.42 -14.81
C ASN A 73 7.35 15.17 -14.41
N SER A 74 6.20 14.64 -14.77
CA SER A 74 4.96 15.38 -14.54
C SER A 74 4.10 14.73 -13.47
N PHE A 75 4.18 15.25 -12.27
CA PHE A 75 3.28 14.86 -11.20
C PHE A 75 3.10 16.08 -10.31
N TRP A 76 2.00 16.09 -9.57
CA TRP A 76 1.65 17.25 -8.75
C TRP A 76 1.12 16.77 -7.40
N ASP A 77 1.23 17.67 -6.42
CA ASP A 77 0.58 17.46 -5.12
C ASP A 77 0.89 16.12 -4.48
N LEU A 78 2.15 15.77 -4.45
CA LEU A 78 2.56 14.55 -3.76
C LEU A 78 2.57 14.84 -2.27
N ILE A 79 1.68 14.18 -1.54
CA ILE A 79 1.54 14.36 -0.10
C ILE A 79 1.76 13.03 0.58
N ILE A 80 2.69 13.01 1.52
CA ILE A 80 3.09 11.77 2.20
C ILE A 80 2.48 11.76 3.59
N LYS A 81 1.62 10.79 3.84
CA LYS A 81 1.01 10.60 5.15
C LYS A 81 1.55 9.33 5.79
N ASP A 82 1.13 9.06 7.02
CA ASP A 82 1.64 7.89 7.73
C ASP A 82 1.26 6.58 7.07
N SER A 83 0.03 6.44 6.62
CA SER A 83 -0.45 5.18 6.09
C SER A 83 -0.71 5.19 4.60
N PHE A 84 -0.64 6.34 3.97
CA PHE A 84 -0.89 6.45 2.52
C PHE A 84 -0.19 7.66 1.95
N PHE A 85 -0.13 7.71 0.63
CA PHE A 85 0.29 8.94 -0.04
C PHE A 85 -0.78 9.28 -1.07
N SER A 86 -0.85 10.56 -1.42
CA SER A 86 -1.71 10.98 -2.50
C SER A 86 -0.86 11.68 -3.53
N ILE A 87 -1.27 11.61 -4.78
CA ILE A 87 -0.53 12.19 -5.88
C ILE A 87 -1.51 12.49 -7.01
N THR A 88 -1.23 13.54 -7.76
CA THR A 88 -2.03 13.86 -8.92
C THR A 88 -1.21 13.56 -10.16
N LEU A 89 -1.77 12.77 -11.05
CA LEU A 89 -1.13 12.40 -12.30
C LEU A 89 -2.09 12.68 -13.44
N SER A 90 -1.55 12.77 -14.64
CA SER A 90 -2.37 13.01 -15.82
C SER A 90 -2.60 11.69 -16.55
N PHE A 91 -3.86 11.38 -16.81
CA PHE A 91 -4.24 10.21 -17.59
C PHE A 91 -5.07 10.70 -18.77
N SER A 92 -4.57 10.50 -19.98
CA SER A 92 -5.23 10.98 -21.19
C SER A 92 -5.55 12.47 -21.06
N ASN A 93 -4.57 13.22 -20.57
CA ASN A 93 -4.67 14.67 -20.41
C ASN A 93 -5.66 15.12 -19.34
N ILE A 94 -6.11 14.22 -18.49
CA ILE A 94 -7.00 14.57 -17.39
C ILE A 94 -6.24 14.35 -16.10
N LYS A 95 -6.07 15.39 -15.32
CA LYS A 95 -5.38 15.29 -14.04
C LYS A 95 -6.29 14.60 -13.04
N SER A 96 -5.78 13.58 -12.41
CA SER A 96 -6.55 12.77 -11.47
C SER A 96 -5.78 12.59 -10.18
N LYS A 97 -6.48 12.78 -9.07
CA LYS A 97 -5.87 12.58 -7.76
C LYS A 97 -6.06 11.13 -7.34
N LEU A 98 -4.99 10.54 -6.86
CA LEU A 98 -5.03 9.15 -6.38
C LEU A 98 -4.64 9.13 -4.91
N ILE A 99 -5.31 8.29 -4.15
CA ILE A 99 -4.94 8.05 -2.75
C ILE A 99 -4.56 6.58 -2.66
N ILE A 100 -3.34 6.32 -2.27
CA ILE A 100 -2.78 4.97 -2.32
C ILE A 100 -2.16 4.60 -0.97
N PRO A 101 -2.81 3.71 -0.21
CA PRO A 101 -2.22 3.22 1.04
C PRO A 101 -0.96 2.41 0.76
N TYR A 102 0.03 2.50 1.62
CA TYR A 102 1.24 1.71 1.42
C TYR A 102 0.96 0.22 1.48
N ASN A 103 -0.05 -0.17 2.25
CA ASN A 103 -0.41 -1.58 2.33
C ASN A 103 -1.06 -2.12 1.06
N SER A 104 -1.45 -1.25 0.14
CA SER A 104 -2.00 -1.70 -1.14
C SER A 104 -0.91 -1.96 -2.18
N LEU A 105 0.33 -1.62 -1.87
CA LEU A 105 1.41 -1.73 -2.85
C LEU A 105 1.76 -3.17 -3.14
N LEU A 106 1.97 -3.46 -4.41
CA LEU A 106 2.37 -4.77 -4.88
C LEU A 106 3.78 -4.75 -5.47
N VAL A 107 4.14 -3.68 -6.15
CA VAL A 107 5.47 -3.54 -6.76
C VAL A 107 5.91 -2.10 -6.70
N PHE A 108 7.17 -1.88 -6.42
CA PHE A 108 7.81 -0.58 -6.58
C PHE A 108 9.08 -0.82 -7.37
N SER A 109 9.29 -0.06 -8.42
CA SER A 109 10.43 -0.30 -9.29
C SER A 109 11.02 1.00 -9.78
N ASP A 110 12.33 1.10 -9.75
CA ASP A 110 13.09 2.17 -10.35
C ASP A 110 14.12 1.50 -11.25
N PRO A 111 13.79 1.25 -12.51
CA PRO A 111 14.69 0.49 -13.39
C PRO A 111 16.04 1.14 -13.60
N TYR A 112 16.10 2.47 -13.63
CA TYR A 112 17.36 3.15 -13.84
C TYR A 112 18.35 2.82 -12.73
N ALA A 113 17.86 2.68 -11.50
CA ALA A 113 18.71 2.32 -10.37
C ALA A 113 18.75 0.81 -10.17
N ASN A 114 18.07 0.06 -11.00
CA ASN A 114 17.96 -1.38 -10.86
C ASN A 114 17.49 -1.75 -9.46
N PHE A 115 16.51 -1.03 -8.97
CA PHE A 115 15.96 -1.25 -7.63
C PHE A 115 14.51 -1.66 -7.75
N HIS A 116 14.17 -2.82 -7.18
CA HIS A 116 12.83 -3.37 -7.31
C HIS A 116 12.39 -3.99 -6.00
N LEU A 117 11.15 -3.73 -5.60
CA LEU A 117 10.56 -4.34 -4.42
C LEU A 117 9.23 -4.96 -4.81
N LYS A 118 8.98 -6.17 -4.31
CA LYS A 118 7.71 -6.83 -4.50
C LYS A 118 7.10 -7.10 -3.15
N PHE A 119 5.80 -6.94 -3.05
CA PHE A 119 5.09 -7.12 -1.80
C PHE A 119 4.00 -8.16 -1.98
N PRO A 120 3.70 -8.93 -0.94
CA PRO A 120 2.58 -9.85 -1.01
C PRO A 120 1.28 -9.07 -1.00
N LYS A 121 0.27 -9.59 -1.67
CA LYS A 121 -1.03 -8.97 -1.67
C LYS A 121 -1.66 -9.22 -0.31
N LEU A 122 -2.05 -8.15 0.36
CA LEU A 122 -2.69 -8.29 1.66
C LEU A 122 -4.16 -8.53 1.45
N GLU A 123 -4.67 -9.58 2.08
CA GLU A 123 -6.05 -9.93 1.93
C GLU A 123 -6.90 -9.07 2.83
N TYR A 124 -7.89 -8.45 2.26
CA TYR A 124 -8.80 -7.65 3.02
C TYR A 124 -10.16 -7.97 2.45
N ASN A 125 -10.62 -9.19 2.68
CA ASN A 125 -11.82 -9.65 2.05
C ASN A 125 -12.97 -9.75 3.03
N LYS A 126 -14.16 -9.96 2.50
CA LYS A 126 -15.35 -10.00 3.31
C LYS A 126 -15.34 -11.07 4.35
N GLU A 127 -14.79 -12.17 4.00
CA GLU A 127 -14.78 -13.30 4.90
C GLU A 127 -13.99 -13.01 6.16
N ILE A 128 -12.85 -12.39 6.02
CA ILE A 128 -12.02 -12.05 7.15
C ILE A 128 -12.70 -10.98 8.00
N ILE A 129 -13.29 -10.01 7.37
CA ILE A 129 -13.98 -8.96 8.07
C ILE A 129 -15.15 -9.53 8.86
N THR A 130 -15.88 -10.44 8.26
CA THR A 130 -17.01 -11.07 8.93
C THR A 130 -16.56 -11.83 10.15
N ARG A 131 -15.45 -12.53 10.05
CA ARG A 131 -14.93 -13.27 11.17
C ARG A 131 -14.51 -12.35 12.31
N ILE A 132 -13.87 -11.26 11.99
CA ILE A 132 -13.46 -10.31 12.99
C ILE A 132 -14.66 -9.70 13.68
N ASP A 133 -15.68 -9.34 12.93
CA ASP A 133 -16.87 -8.78 13.52
C ASP A 133 -17.56 -9.78 14.42
N LYS A 134 -17.61 -11.03 14.00
CA LYS A 134 -18.21 -12.05 14.79
C LYS A 134 -17.47 -12.23 16.10
N ASN A 135 -16.17 -12.27 16.04
CA ASN A 135 -15.37 -12.39 17.24
C ASN A 135 -15.60 -11.21 18.16
N LYS A 136 -15.73 -10.05 17.58
CA LYS A 136 -15.95 -8.86 18.35
C LYS A 136 -17.25 -8.94 19.08
N GLU A 137 -18.29 -9.41 18.44
CA GLU A 137 -19.56 -9.56 19.09
C GLU A 137 -19.49 -10.54 20.22
N ASN A 138 -18.78 -11.61 20.02
CA ASN A 138 -18.70 -12.66 21.01
C ASN A 138 -17.85 -12.30 22.22
N ILE A 139 -16.85 -11.52 22.01
CA ILE A 139 -15.93 -11.22 23.08
C ILE A 139 -15.85 -9.75 23.37
N ILE A 140 -16.85 -9.07 23.02
CA ILE A 140 -16.85 -7.65 23.24
C ILE A 140 -16.60 -7.34 24.67
N ASN A 141 -16.86 -8.24 25.50
CA ASN A 141 -16.61 -8.02 26.87
C ASN A 141 -15.17 -8.17 27.18
N ILE A 142 -14.47 -8.69 26.37
CA ILE A 142 -13.09 -8.84 26.56
C ILE A 142 -12.36 -7.65 26.21
N LYS A 143 -12.56 -7.01 25.55
CA LYS A 143 -11.86 -6.15 24.97
C LYS A 143 -11.35 -5.25 25.55
N ASP A 144 -11.84 -5.81 25.85
CA ASP A 144 -11.55 -5.65 25.98
C ASP A 144 -10.41 -5.96 25.85
N PHE A 145 -9.91 -6.33 25.80
CA PHE A 145 -8.83 -6.91 25.47
C PHE A 145 -7.93 -6.48 24.64
N LYS A 146 -8.39 -5.95 24.67
CA LYS A 146 -8.08 -5.63 23.93
C LYS A 146 -7.73 -5.00 23.52
N LYS A 147 -7.94 -4.48 23.62
CA LYS A 147 -8.10 -4.03 23.06
C LYS A 147 -7.52 -3.79 22.52
N ASP A 148 -7.51 -3.78 22.61
CA ASP A 148 -7.39 -3.69 21.95
C ASP A 148 -6.82 -3.68 21.42
N LYS A 149 -6.79 -3.49 21.54
CA LYS A 149 -6.71 -3.61 20.99
C LYS A 149 -6.50 -3.27 20.63
#